data_7e34c45f0fe9c74f00bc2f4b3e013151
#
_entry.id   7e34c45f0fe9c74f00bc2f4b3e013151
#
_cell.length_a   1.000
_cell.length_b   1.000
_cell.length_c   1.000
_cell.angle_alpha   90.00
_cell.angle_beta   90.00
_cell.angle_gamma   90.00
#
_symmetry.space_group_name_H-M   'P 1'
#
loop_
_entity.id
_entity.type
_entity.pdbx_description
1 polymer ?
#
loop_
_entity_poly.entity_id
_entity_poly.type
_entity_poly.pdbx_seq_one_letter_code
_entity_poly.pdbx_strand_id
1 'polypeptide(L)'
;MKAQASALSHKSDRGGVILEIESEYTLVSAWDQIHSAMEDIALDGILVEQMVKGGLEMIVGARRDPGWGPVVMVGLGGIFVETLKDVRLMPASLPKQRIVEECYRLNGAAMLRGVRGRPAVDVEALADVVLRIAAAMTARPEISEIDINPLAVLPSGQGAIALDALIVTRHEP
;
A
#
# COMPACT_ATOMS: atom_id res chain seq x y z
N MET A 1 15.25 3.90 3.46
CA MET A 1 14.97 5.01 4.39
C MET A 1 13.81 5.83 3.87
N LYS A 2 12.97 6.35 4.75
CA LYS A 2 11.80 7.19 4.40
C LYS A 2 11.69 8.37 5.34
N ALA A 3 11.53 9.58 4.78
CA ALA A 3 11.19 10.77 5.55
C ALA A 3 9.83 10.60 6.24
N GLN A 4 9.70 11.08 7.47
CA GLN A 4 8.43 11.15 8.20
C GLN A 4 8.14 12.61 8.52
N ALA A 5 7.01 13.10 8.05
CA ALA A 5 6.49 14.43 8.37
C ALA A 5 4.98 14.42 8.19
N SER A 6 4.26 15.00 9.13
CA SER A 6 2.79 15.09 9.10
C SER A 6 2.26 15.88 7.90
N ALA A 7 3.06 16.80 7.36
CA ALA A 7 2.74 17.62 6.19
C ALA A 7 3.06 16.95 4.84
N LEU A 8 3.62 15.71 4.84
CA LEU A 8 4.18 15.09 3.63
C LEU A 8 3.35 13.88 3.20
N SER A 9 2.46 14.05 2.21
CA SER A 9 1.62 12.96 1.67
C SER A 9 2.30 12.14 0.57
N HIS A 10 3.17 12.76 -0.25
CA HIS A 10 3.85 12.11 -1.39
C HIS A 10 5.37 12.19 -1.23
N LYS A 11 5.90 11.35 -0.34
CA LYS A 11 7.33 11.33 0.04
C LYS A 11 8.27 11.04 -1.11
N SER A 12 7.89 10.11 -1.98
CA SER A 12 8.71 9.64 -3.11
C SER A 12 8.97 10.73 -4.15
N ASP A 13 7.97 11.55 -4.45
CA ASP A 13 8.05 12.58 -5.49
C ASP A 13 9.05 13.71 -5.13
N ARG A 14 9.33 13.86 -3.84
CA ARG A 14 10.25 14.86 -3.30
C ARG A 14 11.61 14.31 -2.88
N GLY A 15 11.93 13.07 -3.23
CA GLY A 15 13.19 12.44 -2.82
C GLY A 15 13.24 12.02 -1.34
N GLY A 16 12.09 11.93 -0.68
CA GLY A 16 11.97 11.49 0.72
C GLY A 16 12.05 9.98 0.93
N VAL A 17 12.31 9.20 -0.12
CA VAL A 17 12.47 7.74 -0.06
C VAL A 17 13.76 7.34 -0.77
N ILE A 18 14.66 6.67 -0.07
CA ILE A 18 15.91 6.12 -0.62
C ILE A 18 15.94 4.63 -0.35
N LEU A 19 16.12 3.86 -1.42
CA LEU A 19 16.13 2.41 -1.42
C LEU A 19 17.57 1.86 -1.55
N GLU A 20 17.72 0.54 -1.41
CA GLU A 20 18.97 -0.19 -1.67
C GLU A 20 20.16 0.30 -0.83
N ILE A 21 19.92 0.58 0.45
CA ILE A 21 20.96 0.95 1.39
C ILE A 21 21.63 -0.35 1.92
N GLU A 22 22.88 -0.60 1.51
CA GLU A 22 23.56 -1.87 1.77
C GLU A 22 24.80 -1.73 2.68
N SER A 23 25.16 -0.50 3.06
CA SER A 23 26.35 -0.23 3.88
C SER A 23 26.15 1.01 4.76
N GLU A 24 27.00 1.15 5.78
CA GLU A 24 27.04 2.36 6.62
C GLU A 24 27.31 3.62 5.80
N TYR A 25 28.20 3.54 4.81
CA TYR A 25 28.49 4.66 3.92
C TYR A 25 27.25 5.09 3.13
N THR A 26 26.52 4.14 2.53
CA THR A 26 25.28 4.46 1.79
C THR A 26 24.16 4.92 2.73
N LEU A 27 24.15 4.47 3.99
CA LEU A 27 23.20 4.94 5.01
C LEU A 27 23.43 6.42 5.35
N VAL A 28 24.68 6.82 5.61
CA VAL A 28 25.03 8.22 5.89
C VAL A 28 24.71 9.10 4.68
N SER A 29 25.11 8.67 3.49
CA SER A 29 24.78 9.40 2.25
C SER A 29 23.26 9.58 2.05
N ALA A 30 22.48 8.53 2.31
CA ALA A 30 21.01 8.59 2.20
C ALA A 30 20.40 9.54 3.25
N TRP A 31 20.95 9.57 4.44
CA TRP A 31 20.56 10.51 5.48
C TRP A 31 20.74 11.96 5.04
N ASP A 32 21.92 12.29 4.53
CA ASP A 32 22.22 13.65 4.05
C ASP A 32 21.34 14.04 2.86
N GLN A 33 21.09 13.12 1.95
CA GLN A 33 20.22 13.33 0.78
C GLN A 33 18.78 13.64 1.22
N ILE A 34 18.21 12.87 2.16
CA ILE A 34 16.84 13.11 2.67
C ILE A 34 16.76 14.49 3.35
N HIS A 35 17.73 14.85 4.19
CA HIS A 35 17.73 16.14 4.84
C HIS A 35 17.83 17.29 3.84
N SER A 36 18.67 17.17 2.82
CA SER A 36 18.80 18.18 1.77
C SER A 36 17.53 18.30 0.93
N ALA A 37 16.90 17.18 0.59
CA ALA A 37 15.66 17.18 -0.20
C ALA A 37 14.45 17.72 0.57
N MET A 38 14.52 17.72 1.90
CA MET A 38 13.44 18.11 2.82
C MET A 38 13.79 19.32 3.66
N GLU A 39 14.77 20.16 3.25
CA GLU A 39 15.24 21.30 4.05
C GLU A 39 14.15 22.33 4.39
N ASP A 40 13.09 22.40 3.56
CA ASP A 40 11.91 23.25 3.73
C ASP A 40 10.77 22.62 4.55
N ILE A 41 10.95 21.38 5.03
CA ILE A 41 9.93 20.61 5.76
C ILE A 41 10.48 20.19 7.13
N ALA A 42 9.72 20.48 8.18
CA ALA A 42 10.01 19.93 9.49
C ALA A 42 9.77 18.41 9.50
N LEU A 43 10.87 17.64 9.57
CA LEU A 43 10.78 16.20 9.68
C LEU A 43 10.50 15.78 11.12
N ASP A 44 9.54 14.88 11.30
CA ASP A 44 9.29 14.19 12.58
C ASP A 44 10.37 13.11 12.84
N GLY A 45 11.02 12.63 11.77
CA GLY A 45 12.09 11.65 11.81
C GLY A 45 12.36 11.01 10.46
N ILE A 46 13.28 10.05 10.45
CA ILE A 46 13.59 9.22 9.29
C ILE A 46 13.42 7.75 9.69
N LEU A 47 12.53 7.06 8.99
CA LEU A 47 12.27 5.64 9.20
C LEU A 47 13.25 4.80 8.39
N VAL A 48 13.87 3.81 9.04
CA VAL A 48 14.72 2.79 8.40
C VAL A 48 13.97 1.47 8.45
N GLU A 49 13.76 0.85 7.29
CA GLU A 49 12.99 -0.37 7.14
C GLU A 49 13.78 -1.43 6.38
N GLN A 50 13.44 -2.68 6.63
CA GLN A 50 13.96 -3.78 5.85
C GLN A 50 13.49 -3.70 4.40
N MET A 51 14.42 -3.88 3.44
CA MET A 51 14.06 -3.99 2.03
C MET A 51 13.32 -5.30 1.75
N VAL A 52 12.12 -5.18 1.21
CA VAL A 52 11.37 -6.31 0.69
C VAL A 52 11.75 -6.53 -0.77
N LYS A 53 12.19 -7.75 -1.09
CA LYS A 53 12.58 -8.12 -2.46
C LYS A 53 11.51 -8.98 -3.11
N GLY A 54 11.12 -8.62 -4.31
CA GLY A 54 10.13 -9.38 -5.09
C GLY A 54 8.68 -9.09 -4.69
N GLY A 55 7.77 -9.92 -5.21
CA GLY A 55 6.33 -9.71 -5.08
C GLY A 55 5.73 -8.91 -6.23
N LEU A 56 4.41 -8.83 -6.24
CA LEU A 56 3.62 -7.96 -7.09
C LEU A 56 3.12 -6.79 -6.25
N GLU A 57 3.42 -5.59 -6.67
CA GLU A 57 2.89 -4.40 -6.01
C GLU A 57 1.41 -4.25 -6.32
N MET A 58 0.62 -4.16 -5.26
CA MET A 58 -0.81 -3.91 -5.30
C MET A 58 -1.13 -2.67 -4.48
N ILE A 59 -2.30 -2.10 -4.72
CA ILE A 59 -2.89 -1.10 -3.84
C ILE A 59 -4.12 -1.68 -3.16
N VAL A 60 -4.27 -1.39 -1.88
CA VAL A 60 -5.45 -1.78 -1.10
C VAL A 60 -5.89 -0.56 -0.29
N GLY A 61 -7.07 -0.06 -0.59
CA GLY A 61 -7.63 1.10 0.08
C GLY A 61 -8.99 0.83 0.70
N ALA A 62 -9.40 1.70 1.61
CA ALA A 62 -10.76 1.72 2.14
C ALA A 62 -11.18 3.15 2.45
N ARG A 63 -12.45 3.48 2.22
CA ARG A 63 -13.02 4.77 2.60
C ARG A 63 -14.49 4.63 2.99
N ARG A 64 -15.02 5.65 3.67
CA ARG A 64 -16.46 5.74 3.95
C ARG A 64 -17.16 6.48 2.83
N ASP A 65 -18.03 5.77 2.16
CA ASP A 65 -18.96 6.38 1.19
C ASP A 65 -20.23 6.83 1.90
N PRO A 66 -20.75 8.04 1.62
CA PRO A 66 -21.96 8.54 2.28
C PRO A 66 -23.21 7.70 2.05
N GLY A 67 -23.31 7.01 0.91
CA GLY A 67 -24.49 6.20 0.54
C GLY A 67 -24.30 4.70 0.82
N TRP A 68 -23.06 4.21 0.72
CA TRP A 68 -22.76 2.77 0.79
C TRP A 68 -22.10 2.34 2.11
N GLY A 69 -21.68 3.31 2.94
CA GLY A 69 -20.90 3.03 4.13
C GLY A 69 -19.44 2.67 3.78
N PRO A 70 -18.77 1.80 4.57
CA PRO A 70 -17.39 1.41 4.27
C PRO A 70 -17.28 0.63 2.96
N VAL A 71 -16.43 1.12 2.05
CA VAL A 71 -16.06 0.46 0.81
C VAL A 71 -14.56 0.19 0.82
N VAL A 72 -14.15 -0.92 0.20
CA VAL A 72 -12.75 -1.31 0.02
C VAL A 72 -12.40 -1.34 -1.46
N MET A 73 -11.14 -1.09 -1.75
CA MET A 73 -10.58 -1.10 -3.10
C MET A 73 -9.37 -2.02 -3.15
N VAL A 74 -9.21 -2.73 -4.24
CA VAL A 74 -7.99 -3.43 -4.59
C VAL A 74 -7.63 -3.13 -6.04
N GLY A 75 -6.36 -2.96 -6.34
CA GLY A 75 -5.87 -2.71 -7.69
C GLY A 75 -4.41 -3.10 -7.87
N LEU A 76 -3.95 -3.13 -9.12
CA LEU A 76 -2.54 -3.25 -9.41
C LEU A 76 -1.81 -1.98 -8.98
N GLY A 77 -0.63 -2.16 -8.35
CA GLY A 77 0.23 -1.08 -7.90
C GLY A 77 1.25 -0.61 -8.96
N GLY A 78 2.17 0.25 -8.53
CA GLY A 78 3.23 0.79 -9.38
C GLY A 78 2.69 1.65 -10.53
N ILE A 79 3.42 1.69 -11.64
CA ILE A 79 3.08 2.51 -12.83
C ILE A 79 1.71 2.17 -13.45
N PHE A 80 1.13 1.00 -13.13
CA PHE A 80 -0.15 0.57 -13.67
C PHE A 80 -1.35 1.31 -13.06
N VAL A 81 -1.23 1.81 -11.83
CA VAL A 81 -2.31 2.54 -11.13
C VAL A 81 -2.68 3.80 -11.89
N GLU A 82 -1.69 4.60 -12.24
CA GLU A 82 -1.90 5.90 -12.87
C GLU A 82 -2.38 5.78 -14.32
N THR A 83 -1.91 4.74 -15.01
CA THR A 83 -2.14 4.59 -16.45
C THR A 83 -3.40 3.78 -16.76
N LEU A 84 -3.64 2.68 -16.06
CA LEU A 84 -4.71 1.73 -16.40
C LEU A 84 -5.94 1.87 -15.49
N LYS A 85 -5.82 2.46 -14.31
CA LYS A 85 -6.88 2.57 -13.29
C LYS A 85 -7.60 1.23 -13.05
N ASP A 86 -6.83 0.13 -13.08
CA ASP A 86 -7.34 -1.22 -12.95
C ASP A 86 -7.61 -1.53 -11.48
N VAL A 87 -8.78 -1.17 -11.04
CA VAL A 87 -9.22 -1.30 -9.64
C VAL A 87 -10.57 -1.98 -9.54
N ARG A 88 -10.80 -2.66 -8.42
CA ARG A 88 -12.10 -3.22 -8.02
C ARG A 88 -12.56 -2.57 -6.73
N LEU A 89 -13.76 -2.00 -6.76
CA LEU A 89 -14.43 -1.45 -5.59
C LEU A 89 -15.43 -2.48 -5.06
N MET A 90 -15.47 -2.66 -3.75
CA MET A 90 -16.29 -3.66 -3.10
C MET A 90 -16.87 -3.12 -1.78
N PRO A 91 -18.09 -3.53 -1.38
CA PRO A 91 -18.56 -3.32 -0.01
C PRO A 91 -17.63 -4.00 1.00
N ALA A 92 -17.36 -3.35 2.13
CA ALA A 92 -16.54 -3.92 3.20
C ALA A 92 -17.11 -5.20 3.84
N SER A 93 -18.37 -5.52 3.56
CA SER A 93 -19.05 -6.72 4.05
C SER A 93 -18.84 -7.98 3.21
N LEU A 94 -18.06 -7.90 2.11
CA LEU A 94 -17.84 -9.07 1.25
C LEU A 94 -17.05 -10.17 1.98
N PRO A 95 -17.45 -11.45 1.83
CA PRO A 95 -16.69 -12.57 2.35
C PRO A 95 -15.40 -12.79 1.55
N LYS A 96 -14.39 -13.40 2.20
CA LYS A 96 -13.04 -13.62 1.63
C LYS A 96 -13.06 -14.20 0.22
N GLN A 97 -13.85 -15.25 0.01
CA GLN A 97 -13.91 -15.92 -1.29
C GLN A 97 -14.35 -14.97 -2.41
N ARG A 98 -15.30 -14.08 -2.13
CA ARG A 98 -15.75 -13.08 -3.11
C ARG A 98 -14.69 -12.02 -3.37
N ILE A 99 -13.90 -11.65 -2.36
CA ILE A 99 -12.75 -10.75 -2.53
C ILE A 99 -11.72 -11.37 -3.47
N VAL A 100 -11.37 -12.65 -3.28
CA VAL A 100 -10.48 -13.40 -4.17
C VAL A 100 -11.01 -13.42 -5.62
N GLU A 101 -12.31 -13.69 -5.80
CA GLU A 101 -12.94 -13.67 -7.12
C GLU A 101 -12.83 -12.27 -7.76
N GLU A 102 -13.06 -11.20 -7.00
CA GLU A 102 -12.94 -9.82 -7.51
C GLU A 102 -11.49 -9.47 -7.87
N CYS A 103 -10.50 -9.92 -7.11
CA CYS A 103 -9.09 -9.77 -7.50
C CYS A 103 -8.81 -10.37 -8.88
N TYR A 104 -9.37 -11.56 -9.15
CA TYR A 104 -9.21 -12.21 -10.46
C TYR A 104 -10.04 -11.57 -11.59
N ARG A 105 -10.88 -10.58 -11.31
CA ARG A 105 -11.61 -9.77 -12.30
C ARG A 105 -10.89 -8.48 -12.68
N LEU A 106 -9.74 -8.19 -12.10
CA LEU A 106 -8.85 -7.13 -12.59
C LEU A 106 -8.45 -7.43 -14.03
N ASN A 107 -8.31 -6.41 -14.87
CA ASN A 107 -7.85 -6.56 -16.25
C ASN A 107 -6.46 -7.20 -16.30
N GLY A 108 -5.60 -6.81 -15.36
CA GLY A 108 -4.25 -7.36 -15.17
C GLY A 108 -4.19 -8.63 -14.34
N ALA A 109 -5.29 -9.34 -14.09
CA ALA A 109 -5.33 -10.55 -13.25
C ALA A 109 -4.38 -11.67 -13.70
N ALA A 110 -3.91 -11.65 -14.95
CA ALA A 110 -2.86 -12.56 -15.39
C ALA A 110 -1.59 -12.43 -14.55
N MET A 111 -1.27 -11.23 -14.04
CA MET A 111 -0.11 -10.99 -13.17
C MET A 111 -0.25 -11.72 -11.83
N LEU A 112 -1.47 -11.84 -11.32
CA LEU A 112 -1.75 -12.60 -10.08
C LEU A 112 -1.49 -14.09 -10.26
N ARG A 113 -1.75 -14.63 -11.46
CA ARG A 113 -1.55 -16.06 -11.79
C ARG A 113 -0.12 -16.41 -12.15
N GLY A 114 0.74 -15.38 -12.27
CA GLY A 114 2.12 -15.54 -12.72
C GLY A 114 2.26 -15.45 -14.24
N VAL A 115 3.24 -14.67 -14.67
CA VAL A 115 3.53 -14.42 -16.11
C VAL A 115 5.04 -14.40 -16.35
N ARG A 116 5.47 -14.84 -17.52
CA ARG A 116 6.87 -14.76 -17.98
C ARG A 116 7.89 -15.28 -16.97
N GLY A 117 7.61 -16.46 -16.38
CA GLY A 117 8.52 -17.10 -15.42
C GLY A 117 8.41 -16.57 -13.99
N ARG A 118 7.52 -15.60 -13.72
CA ARG A 118 7.19 -15.20 -12.34
C ARG A 118 6.12 -16.14 -11.78
N PRO A 119 6.26 -16.60 -10.52
CA PRO A 119 5.26 -17.46 -9.88
C PRO A 119 3.95 -16.70 -9.66
N ALA A 120 2.86 -17.43 -9.43
CA ALA A 120 1.62 -16.88 -8.94
C ALA A 120 1.83 -16.24 -7.55
N VAL A 121 1.12 -15.15 -7.28
CA VAL A 121 1.19 -14.46 -6.00
C VAL A 121 0.15 -14.98 -5.00
N ASP A 122 0.31 -14.63 -3.74
CA ASP A 122 -0.54 -15.06 -2.64
C ASP A 122 -1.83 -14.22 -2.56
N VAL A 123 -2.78 -14.52 -3.45
CA VAL A 123 -4.07 -13.81 -3.52
C VAL A 123 -4.91 -14.04 -2.25
N GLU A 124 -4.70 -15.16 -1.55
CA GLU A 124 -5.36 -15.43 -0.27
C GLU A 124 -4.89 -14.44 0.81
N ALA A 125 -3.58 -14.19 0.88
CA ALA A 125 -3.01 -13.19 1.77
C ALA A 125 -3.45 -11.76 1.40
N LEU A 126 -3.55 -11.45 0.10
CA LEU A 126 -4.12 -10.18 -0.37
C LEU A 126 -5.56 -10.01 0.14
N ALA A 127 -6.39 -11.04 0.01
CA ALA A 127 -7.78 -11.02 0.49
C ALA A 127 -7.86 -10.87 2.02
N ASP A 128 -6.93 -11.45 2.78
CA ASP A 128 -6.83 -11.28 4.23
C ASP A 128 -6.51 -9.83 4.62
N VAL A 129 -5.63 -9.15 3.88
CA VAL A 129 -5.37 -7.72 4.09
C VAL A 129 -6.64 -6.91 3.84
N VAL A 130 -7.35 -7.14 2.73
CA VAL A 130 -8.63 -6.47 2.42
C VAL A 130 -9.65 -6.67 3.54
N LEU A 131 -9.79 -7.89 4.07
CA LEU A 131 -10.70 -8.18 5.19
C LEU A 131 -10.31 -7.43 6.47
N ARG A 132 -9.01 -7.35 6.76
CA ARG A 132 -8.52 -6.64 7.96
C ARG A 132 -8.82 -5.15 7.90
N ILE A 133 -8.59 -4.50 6.76
CA ILE A 133 -8.92 -3.07 6.62
C ILE A 133 -10.45 -2.84 6.60
N ALA A 134 -11.23 -3.75 6.00
CA ALA A 134 -12.69 -3.71 6.04
C ALA A 134 -13.22 -3.81 7.49
N ALA A 135 -12.65 -4.71 8.29
CA ALA A 135 -12.97 -4.86 9.71
C ALA A 135 -12.57 -3.62 10.51
N ALA A 136 -11.39 -3.04 10.25
CA ALA A 136 -10.94 -1.82 10.90
C ALA A 136 -11.89 -0.65 10.60
N MET A 137 -12.27 -0.46 9.32
CA MET A 137 -13.24 0.56 8.91
C MET A 137 -14.61 0.36 9.59
N THR A 138 -15.03 -0.88 9.77
CA THR A 138 -16.32 -1.19 10.42
C THR A 138 -16.27 -0.93 11.91
N ALA A 139 -15.19 -1.35 12.59
CA ALA A 139 -15.02 -1.24 14.03
C ALA A 139 -14.66 0.17 14.52
N ARG A 140 -14.10 1.02 13.65
CA ARG A 140 -13.56 2.33 13.98
C ARG A 140 -14.23 3.43 13.17
N PRO A 141 -15.39 3.98 13.61
CA PRO A 141 -16.12 5.03 12.89
C PRO A 141 -15.30 6.30 12.62
N GLU A 142 -14.34 6.60 13.50
CA GLU A 142 -13.43 7.72 13.37
C GLU A 142 -12.46 7.60 12.18
N ILE A 143 -12.18 6.40 11.68
CA ILE A 143 -11.35 6.23 10.49
C ILE A 143 -12.18 6.60 9.26
N SER A 144 -11.72 7.60 8.51
CA SER A 144 -12.33 8.03 7.25
C SER A 144 -11.75 7.31 6.04
N GLU A 145 -10.44 7.03 6.08
CA GLU A 145 -9.70 6.41 4.97
C GLU A 145 -8.54 5.56 5.48
N ILE A 146 -8.27 4.47 4.78
CA ILE A 146 -7.05 3.66 4.90
C ILE A 146 -6.50 3.49 3.49
N ASP A 147 -5.21 3.76 3.28
CA ASP A 147 -4.50 3.49 2.03
C ASP A 147 -3.23 2.69 2.32
N ILE A 148 -3.09 1.54 1.68
CA ILE A 148 -1.86 0.73 1.69
C ILE A 148 -1.33 0.75 0.26
N ASN A 149 -0.25 1.51 0.05
CA ASN A 149 0.29 1.76 -1.28
C ASN A 149 1.80 2.05 -1.22
N PRO A 150 2.63 1.07 -1.66
CA PRO A 150 2.23 -0.23 -2.19
C PRO A 150 2.10 -1.34 -1.12
N LEU A 151 1.32 -2.37 -1.45
CA LEU A 151 1.30 -3.67 -0.79
C LEU A 151 2.08 -4.66 -1.67
N ALA A 152 3.20 -5.21 -1.19
CA ALA A 152 3.92 -6.28 -1.87
C ALA A 152 3.23 -7.62 -1.59
N VAL A 153 2.60 -8.22 -2.61
CA VAL A 153 2.02 -9.57 -2.54
C VAL A 153 3.06 -10.57 -3.01
N LEU A 154 3.56 -11.37 -2.09
CA LEU A 154 4.65 -12.32 -2.32
C LEU A 154 4.18 -13.56 -3.09
N PRO A 155 5.08 -14.45 -3.54
CA PRO A 155 4.68 -15.72 -4.12
C PRO A 155 3.72 -16.51 -3.23
N SER A 156 2.88 -17.33 -3.84
CA SER A 156 1.84 -18.13 -3.17
C SER A 156 2.36 -18.81 -1.90
N GLY A 157 1.66 -18.64 -0.77
CA GLY A 157 2.03 -19.16 0.54
C GLY A 157 3.07 -18.33 1.31
N GLN A 158 3.57 -17.21 0.75
CA GLN A 158 4.56 -16.34 1.40
C GLN A 158 3.97 -15.06 1.99
N GLY A 159 2.67 -14.82 1.77
CA GLY A 159 1.96 -13.70 2.39
C GLY A 159 2.03 -12.40 1.60
N ALA A 160 1.70 -11.30 2.29
CA ALA A 160 1.75 -9.94 1.77
C ALA A 160 2.32 -8.99 2.81
N ILE A 161 3.06 -7.96 2.37
CA ILE A 161 3.75 -7.00 3.23
C ILE A 161 3.37 -5.58 2.79
N ALA A 162 2.82 -4.78 3.70
CA ALA A 162 2.61 -3.36 3.47
C ALA A 162 3.96 -2.63 3.46
N LEU A 163 4.26 -1.94 2.37
CA LEU A 163 5.49 -1.16 2.23
C LEU A 163 5.29 0.30 2.63
N ASP A 164 4.07 0.81 2.46
CA ASP A 164 3.63 2.09 3.01
C ASP A 164 2.15 2.03 3.36
N ALA A 165 1.74 2.79 4.37
CA ALA A 165 0.34 2.86 4.79
C ALA A 165 0.00 4.25 5.34
N LEU A 166 -1.20 4.70 5.02
CA LEU A 166 -1.79 5.92 5.54
C LEU A 166 -3.15 5.61 6.16
N ILE A 167 -3.40 6.15 7.36
CA ILE A 167 -4.72 6.10 7.99
C ILE A 167 -5.14 7.55 8.28
N VAL A 168 -6.29 7.93 7.76
CA VAL A 168 -6.88 9.25 8.00
C VAL A 168 -8.05 9.09 8.96
N THR A 169 -8.01 9.84 10.04
CA THR A 169 -9.11 9.92 11.03
C THR A 169 -9.84 11.25 10.90
N ARG A 170 -11.14 11.22 11.18
CA ARG A 170 -11.91 12.45 11.38
C ARG A 170 -11.67 12.90 12.81
N HIS A 171 -11.16 14.09 13.00
CA HIS A 171 -11.30 14.74 14.30
C HIS A 171 -12.76 15.20 14.40
N GLU A 172 -13.53 14.63 15.32
CA GLU A 172 -14.77 15.29 15.75
C GLU A 172 -14.38 16.62 16.42
N PRO A 173 -15.02 17.72 16.02
CA PRO A 173 -14.77 19.03 16.62
C PRO A 173 -15.19 19.08 18.08
#